data_35bc0f09d77b5c5a8186e5e8e4e708bc
#
_entry.id   35bc0f09d77b5c5a8186e5e8e4e708bc
#
_cell.length_a   1.000
_cell.length_b   1.000
_cell.length_c   1.000
_cell.angle_alpha   90.00
_cell.angle_beta   90.00
_cell.angle_gamma   90.00
#
_symmetry.space_group_name_H-M   'P 1'
#
loop_
_entity.id
_entity.type
_entity.pdbx_description
1 polymer ?
#
loop_
_entity_poly.entity_id
_entity_poly.type
_entity_poly.pdbx_seq_one_letter_code
_entity_poly.pdbx_strand_id
1 'polypeptide(L)'
;MTIICVDDHPIMLKGLLKIIQELVPNAIVGGCSGADEAMEFAKEHGCDVLISEIELAGIDGLTLAQNMKKLNYKVNIIFHTVCDEKEHAKDVMKIRPSGYLVKPAKKEQLAYELNNLRYASAI
;
A
#
# COMPACT_ATOMS: atom_id res chain seq x y z
N MET A 1 -13.79 4.04 2.69
CA MET A 1 -12.32 3.95 2.53
C MET A 1 -11.99 2.99 1.41
N THR A 2 -11.05 3.34 0.57
CA THR A 2 -10.53 2.49 -0.50
C THR A 2 -9.08 2.15 -0.20
N ILE A 3 -8.77 0.87 -0.16
CA ILE A 3 -7.43 0.34 0.13
C ILE A 3 -6.97 -0.47 -1.08
N ILE A 4 -5.80 -0.12 -1.62
CA ILE A 4 -5.21 -0.85 -2.73
C ILE A 4 -3.97 -1.58 -2.24
N CYS A 5 -3.93 -2.90 -2.45
CA CYS A 5 -2.79 -3.74 -2.09
C CYS A 5 -2.09 -4.19 -3.36
N VAL A 6 -0.77 -3.98 -3.44
CA VAL A 6 0.02 -4.28 -4.64
C VAL A 6 1.17 -5.21 -4.29
N ASP A 7 1.21 -6.35 -4.93
CA ASP A 7 2.27 -7.35 -4.78
C ASP A 7 2.26 -8.25 -6.01
N ASP A 8 3.43 -8.50 -6.59
CA ASP A 8 3.54 -9.39 -7.74
C ASP A 8 3.70 -10.87 -7.35
N HIS A 9 3.66 -11.17 -6.06
CA HIS A 9 3.64 -12.54 -5.55
C HIS A 9 2.20 -12.93 -5.20
N PRO A 10 1.54 -13.79 -5.98
CA PRO A 10 0.10 -14.05 -5.83
C PRO A 10 -0.32 -14.56 -4.45
N ILE A 11 0.48 -15.45 -3.85
CA ILE A 11 0.15 -16.02 -2.53
C ILE A 11 0.25 -14.93 -1.45
N MET A 12 1.28 -14.10 -1.52
CA MET A 12 1.47 -13.01 -0.56
C MET A 12 0.35 -11.98 -0.67
N LEU A 13 -0.03 -11.63 -1.89
CA LEU A 13 -1.14 -10.71 -2.14
C LEU A 13 -2.46 -11.26 -1.59
N LYS A 14 -2.74 -12.53 -1.86
CA LYS A 14 -3.96 -13.17 -1.38
C LYS A 14 -4.05 -13.16 0.15
N GLY A 15 -2.94 -13.47 0.82
CA GLY A 15 -2.89 -13.44 2.27
C GLY A 15 -3.09 -12.03 2.84
N LEU A 16 -2.47 -11.05 2.23
CA LEU A 16 -2.62 -9.65 2.62
C LEU A 16 -4.07 -9.18 2.46
N LEU A 17 -4.69 -9.46 1.32
CA LEU A 17 -6.08 -9.08 1.06
C LEU A 17 -7.03 -9.67 2.10
N LYS A 18 -6.83 -10.92 2.46
CA LYS A 18 -7.66 -11.58 3.47
C LYS A 18 -7.59 -10.85 4.81
N ILE A 19 -6.39 -10.51 5.25
CA ILE A 19 -6.19 -9.80 6.52
C ILE A 19 -6.83 -8.41 6.46
N ILE A 20 -6.62 -7.67 5.38
CA ILE A 20 -7.19 -6.32 5.23
C ILE A 20 -8.72 -6.37 5.23
N GLN A 21 -9.31 -7.32 4.53
CA GLN A 21 -10.77 -7.48 4.50
C GLN A 21 -11.34 -7.81 5.89
N GLU A 22 -10.61 -8.58 6.69
CA GLU A 22 -11.01 -8.87 8.07
C GLU A 22 -10.91 -7.63 8.97
N LEU A 23 -9.85 -6.82 8.78
CA LEU A 23 -9.62 -5.63 9.60
C LEU A 23 -10.56 -4.47 9.24
N VAL A 24 -10.91 -4.33 7.97
CA VAL A 24 -11.73 -3.21 7.49
C VAL A 24 -12.84 -3.76 6.57
N PRO A 25 -13.85 -4.45 7.14
CA PRO A 25 -14.83 -5.17 6.33
C PRO A 25 -15.70 -4.30 5.43
N ASN A 26 -15.80 -3.01 5.72
CA ASN A 26 -16.61 -2.08 4.91
C ASN A 26 -15.80 -1.31 3.88
N ALA A 27 -14.48 -1.54 3.80
CA ALA A 27 -13.63 -0.88 2.83
C ALA A 27 -13.79 -1.50 1.44
N ILE A 28 -13.57 -0.67 0.42
CA ILE A 28 -13.34 -1.16 -0.94
C ILE A 28 -11.87 -1.57 -0.98
N VAL A 29 -11.60 -2.84 -1.26
CA VAL A 29 -10.23 -3.36 -1.27
C VAL A 29 -9.90 -3.90 -2.65
N GLY A 30 -8.87 -3.32 -3.27
CA GLY A 30 -8.36 -3.76 -4.57
C GLY A 30 -7.04 -4.50 -4.42
N GLY A 31 -6.93 -5.67 -5.03
CA GLY A 31 -5.68 -6.41 -5.12
C GLY A 31 -5.11 -6.30 -6.52
N CYS A 32 -3.87 -5.86 -6.63
CA CYS A 32 -3.21 -5.62 -7.91
C CYS A 32 -1.86 -6.29 -7.95
N SER A 33 -1.49 -6.84 -9.10
CA SER A 33 -0.20 -7.50 -9.28
C SER A 33 0.92 -6.54 -9.71
N GLY A 34 0.58 -5.33 -10.10
CA GLY A 34 1.54 -4.34 -10.56
C GLY A 34 1.01 -2.92 -10.49
N ALA A 35 1.90 -1.98 -10.82
CA ALA A 35 1.63 -0.55 -10.69
C ALA A 35 0.54 -0.05 -11.64
N ASP A 36 0.49 -0.55 -12.88
CA ASP A 36 -0.51 -0.12 -13.87
C ASP A 36 -1.93 -0.46 -13.42
N GLU A 37 -2.14 -1.69 -12.94
CA GLU A 37 -3.42 -2.11 -12.38
C GLU A 37 -3.82 -1.22 -11.20
N ALA A 38 -2.87 -0.92 -10.32
CA ALA A 38 -3.12 -0.10 -9.14
C ALA A 38 -3.57 1.31 -9.52
N MET A 39 -2.90 1.92 -10.51
CA MET A 39 -3.26 3.25 -10.98
C MET A 39 -4.63 3.28 -11.66
N GLU A 40 -4.96 2.27 -12.45
CA GLU A 40 -6.29 2.16 -13.05
C GLU A 40 -7.37 2.01 -12.00
N PHE A 41 -7.14 1.16 -11.01
CA PHE A 41 -8.08 0.97 -9.90
C PHE A 41 -8.28 2.29 -9.14
N ALA A 42 -7.21 3.02 -8.87
CA ALA A 42 -7.27 4.30 -8.16
C ALA A 42 -8.03 5.36 -8.95
N LYS A 43 -7.88 5.41 -10.27
CA LYS A 43 -8.62 6.35 -11.11
C LYS A 43 -10.12 6.09 -11.08
N GLU A 44 -10.51 4.83 -10.94
CA GLU A 44 -11.91 4.43 -10.92
C GLU A 44 -12.54 4.56 -9.52
N HIS A 45 -11.82 4.15 -8.48
CA HIS A 45 -12.35 4.04 -7.12
C HIS A 45 -11.72 4.99 -6.10
N GLY A 46 -10.68 5.71 -6.47
CA GLY A 46 -9.86 6.46 -5.54
C GLY A 46 -8.87 5.57 -4.80
N CYS A 47 -8.11 6.15 -3.91
CA CYS A 47 -7.19 5.42 -3.04
C CYS A 47 -6.91 6.22 -1.78
N ASP A 48 -7.36 5.73 -0.64
CA ASP A 48 -7.08 6.33 0.66
C ASP A 48 -5.82 5.74 1.28
N VAL A 49 -5.59 4.44 1.05
CA VAL A 49 -4.42 3.72 1.56
C VAL A 49 -3.86 2.84 0.44
N LEU A 50 -2.58 2.99 0.18
CA LEU A 50 -1.83 2.11 -0.73
C LEU A 50 -0.88 1.26 0.10
N ILE A 51 -1.03 -0.05 0.05
CA ILE A 51 -0.11 -1.01 0.69
C ILE A 51 0.63 -1.71 -0.44
N SER A 52 1.91 -1.40 -0.61
CA SER A 52 2.65 -1.85 -1.79
C SER A 52 4.03 -2.42 -1.47
N GLU A 53 4.37 -3.48 -2.19
CA GLU A 53 5.75 -3.92 -2.33
C GLU A 53 6.57 -2.81 -2.99
N ILE A 54 7.85 -2.70 -2.64
CA ILE A 54 8.78 -1.76 -3.28
C ILE A 54 9.31 -2.36 -4.59
N GLU A 55 9.82 -3.59 -4.53
CA GLU A 55 10.38 -4.25 -5.71
C GLU A 55 9.28 -4.97 -6.50
N LEU A 56 8.76 -4.28 -7.52
CA LEU A 56 7.77 -4.81 -8.44
C LEU A 56 8.39 -4.96 -9.83
N ALA A 57 7.90 -5.92 -10.60
CA ALA A 57 8.26 -6.02 -12.01
C ALA A 57 7.74 -4.80 -12.77
N GLY A 58 8.57 -4.21 -13.63
CA GLY A 58 8.23 -2.99 -14.36
C GLY A 58 8.42 -1.74 -13.51
N ILE A 59 7.35 -0.99 -13.28
CA ILE A 59 7.39 0.22 -12.43
C ILE A 59 7.41 -0.22 -10.98
N ASP A 60 8.41 0.21 -10.21
CA ASP A 60 8.57 -0.16 -8.81
C ASP A 60 7.54 0.54 -7.89
N GLY A 61 7.49 0.06 -6.64
CA GLY A 61 6.55 0.60 -5.66
C GLY A 61 6.84 2.03 -5.23
N LEU A 62 8.09 2.49 -5.32
CA LEU A 62 8.45 3.86 -5.02
C LEU A 62 7.86 4.81 -6.07
N THR A 63 8.02 4.48 -7.34
CA THR A 63 7.44 5.24 -8.45
C THR A 63 5.91 5.20 -8.39
N LEU A 64 5.33 4.04 -8.09
CA LEU A 64 3.89 3.91 -7.90
C LEU A 64 3.40 4.84 -6.79
N ALA A 65 4.08 4.88 -5.65
CA ALA A 65 3.71 5.75 -4.55
C ALA A 65 3.75 7.23 -4.94
N GLN A 66 4.78 7.64 -5.68
CA GLN A 66 4.88 9.01 -6.20
C GLN A 66 3.71 9.35 -7.12
N ASN A 67 3.37 8.44 -8.03
CA ASN A 67 2.26 8.63 -8.96
C ASN A 67 0.92 8.67 -8.23
N MET A 68 0.77 7.84 -7.21
CA MET A 68 -0.45 7.83 -6.41
C MET A 68 -0.62 9.15 -5.66
N LYS A 69 0.47 9.72 -5.13
CA LYS A 69 0.43 11.02 -4.47
C LYS A 69 0.09 12.17 -5.42
N LYS A 70 0.46 12.06 -6.69
CA LYS A 70 0.04 13.04 -7.71
C LYS A 70 -1.46 13.00 -7.94
N LEU A 71 -2.04 11.81 -7.85
CA LEU A 71 -3.48 11.63 -8.00
C LEU A 71 -4.24 12.08 -6.75
N ASN A 72 -3.72 11.79 -5.58
CA ASN A 72 -4.28 12.20 -4.28
C ASN A 72 -3.16 12.39 -3.26
N TYR A 73 -2.79 13.65 -2.98
CA TYR A 73 -1.68 13.94 -2.07
C TYR A 73 -1.92 13.48 -0.63
N LYS A 74 -3.17 13.20 -0.26
CA LYS A 74 -3.55 12.69 1.06
C LYS A 74 -3.58 11.16 1.14
N VAL A 75 -3.11 10.47 0.11
CA VAL A 75 -3.02 9.02 0.16
C VAL A 75 -2.03 8.59 1.24
N ASN A 76 -2.41 7.58 2.01
CA ASN A 76 -1.53 6.99 3.00
C ASN A 76 -0.76 5.85 2.36
N ILE A 77 0.55 5.94 2.34
CA ILE A 77 1.42 4.94 1.75
C ILE A 77 1.97 4.04 2.85
N ILE A 78 1.76 2.75 2.73
CA ILE A 78 2.36 1.74 3.61
C ILE A 78 3.15 0.80 2.73
N PHE A 79 4.47 0.75 2.90
CA PHE A 79 5.28 -0.23 2.20
C PHE A 79 5.24 -1.57 2.92
N HIS A 80 5.12 -2.63 2.16
CA HIS A 80 5.09 -4.01 2.64
C HIS A 80 6.05 -4.82 1.78
N THR A 81 7.26 -5.05 2.29
CA THR A 81 8.37 -5.54 1.48
C THR A 81 9.31 -6.43 2.30
N VAL A 82 10.08 -7.27 1.61
CA VAL A 82 11.18 -8.02 2.24
C VAL A 82 12.44 -7.17 2.38
N CYS A 83 12.51 -6.02 1.70
CA CYS A 83 13.67 -5.15 1.75
C CYS A 83 13.81 -4.48 3.12
N ASP A 84 15.03 -4.40 3.62
CA ASP A 84 15.36 -3.60 4.79
C ASP A 84 15.14 -2.12 4.44
N GLU A 85 14.64 -1.33 5.40
CA GLU A 85 14.50 0.12 5.25
C GLU A 85 15.76 0.80 4.73
N LYS A 86 16.93 0.29 5.11
CA LYS A 86 18.22 0.87 4.74
C LYS A 86 18.50 0.83 3.23
N GLU A 87 17.98 -0.17 2.52
CA GLU A 87 18.23 -0.31 1.08
C GLU A 87 17.63 0.83 0.26
N HIS A 88 16.51 1.37 0.71
CA HIS A 88 15.77 2.41 -0.02
C HIS A 88 15.53 3.66 0.84
N ALA A 89 16.31 3.83 1.91
CA ALA A 89 16.04 4.84 2.93
C ALA A 89 15.81 6.25 2.39
N LYS A 90 16.65 6.71 1.46
CA LYS A 90 16.53 8.06 0.90
C LYS A 90 15.24 8.25 0.12
N ASP A 91 14.90 7.27 -0.72
CA ASP A 91 13.71 7.34 -1.56
C ASP A 91 12.44 7.19 -0.73
N VAL A 92 12.47 6.30 0.25
CA VAL A 92 11.35 6.11 1.19
C VAL A 92 11.10 7.40 1.98
N MET A 93 12.16 8.04 2.47
CA MET A 93 12.03 9.31 3.21
C MET A 93 11.41 10.42 2.37
N LYS A 94 11.74 10.50 1.09
CA LYS A 94 11.16 11.49 0.17
C LYS A 94 9.66 11.30 0.00
N ILE A 95 9.20 10.05 0.02
CA ILE A 95 7.79 9.71 -0.13
C ILE A 95 7.00 10.03 1.13
N ARG A 96 7.63 9.99 2.29
CA ARG A 96 6.99 10.17 3.60
C ARG A 96 5.83 9.19 3.79
N PRO A 97 6.10 7.88 3.82
CA PRO A 97 5.04 6.89 4.01
C PRO A 97 4.41 6.99 5.39
N SER A 98 3.17 6.56 5.50
CA SER A 98 2.50 6.36 6.79
C SER A 98 3.14 5.22 7.57
N GLY A 99 3.61 4.18 6.88
CA GLY A 99 4.18 3.03 7.53
C GLY A 99 5.10 2.24 6.62
N TYR A 100 5.88 1.38 7.25
CA TYR A 100 6.82 0.48 6.58
C TYR A 100 6.81 -0.85 7.30
N LEU A 101 6.42 -1.91 6.59
CA LEU A 101 6.31 -3.24 7.17
C LEU A 101 7.17 -4.23 6.41
N VAL A 102 7.85 -5.10 7.15
CA VAL A 102 8.64 -6.20 6.58
C VAL A 102 7.75 -7.43 6.43
N LYS A 103 7.80 -8.04 5.25
CA LYS A 103 7.01 -9.24 4.95
C LYS A 103 7.47 -10.46 5.74
N PRO A 104 6.53 -11.32 6.13
CA PRO A 104 5.08 -11.11 6.12
C PRO A 104 4.65 -10.32 7.35
N ALA A 105 3.90 -9.25 7.14
CA ALA A 105 3.39 -8.47 8.25
C ALA A 105 2.29 -9.25 8.98
N LYS A 106 2.31 -9.18 10.29
CA LYS A 106 1.28 -9.80 11.13
C LYS A 106 0.02 -8.94 11.13
N LYS A 107 -1.10 -9.57 11.41
CA LYS A 107 -2.39 -8.87 11.49
C LYS A 107 -2.33 -7.68 12.45
N GLU A 108 -1.68 -7.84 13.60
CA GLU A 108 -1.52 -6.77 14.60
C GLU A 108 -0.73 -5.58 14.08
N GLN A 109 0.30 -5.84 13.27
CA GLN A 109 1.10 -4.78 12.65
C GLN A 109 0.28 -3.99 11.62
N LEU A 110 -0.49 -4.70 10.80
CA LEU A 110 -1.37 -4.07 9.82
C LEU A 110 -2.49 -3.27 10.52
N ALA A 111 -3.07 -3.82 11.58
CA ALA A 111 -4.07 -3.13 12.38
C ALA A 111 -3.50 -1.83 12.96
N TYR A 112 -2.28 -1.88 13.50
CA TYR A 112 -1.61 -0.70 14.05
C TYR A 112 -1.46 0.38 12.97
N GLU A 113 -0.96 0.03 11.78
CA GLU A 113 -0.76 0.99 10.71
C GLU A 113 -2.08 1.61 10.23
N LEU A 114 -3.12 0.81 10.12
CA LEU A 114 -4.44 1.31 9.71
C LEU A 114 -5.10 2.21 10.76
N ASN A 115 -4.71 2.06 12.03
CA ASN A 115 -5.19 2.93 13.12
C ASN A 115 -4.32 4.18 13.33
N ASN A 116 -3.19 4.28 12.63
CA ASN A 116 -2.23 5.37 12.78
C ASN A 116 -1.87 6.00 11.43
N LEU A 117 -2.84 6.17 10.57
CA LEU A 117 -2.66 6.79 9.26
C LEU A 117 -2.30 8.27 9.39
N ARG A 118 -1.43 8.74 8.52
CA ARG A 118 -1.02 10.15 8.47
C ARG A 118 -2.20 11.05 8.13
N TYR A 119 -3.04 10.62 7.19
CA TYR A 119 -4.22 11.35 6.74
C TYR A 119 -5.46 10.56 7.11
N ALA A 120 -6.37 11.19 7.84
CA ALA A 120 -7.64 10.58 8.17
C ALA A 120 -8.44 10.31 6.90
N SER A 121 -9.05 9.12 6.82
CA SER A 121 -9.94 8.80 5.73
C SER A 121 -11.20 9.66 5.83
N ALA A 122 -11.62 10.22 4.71
CA ALA A 122 -12.93 10.87 4.61
C ALA A 122 -14.00 9.78 4.50
N ILE A 123 -14.56 9.41 5.61
CA ILE A 123 -15.67 8.45 5.67
C ILE A 123 -16.97 9.21 5.55
#